data_20b48e2aff5398c38d883fa8efb94eea
#
_entry.id   20b48e2aff5398c38d883fa8efb94eea
#
_cell.length_a   1.000
_cell.length_b   1.000
_cell.length_c   1.000
_cell.angle_alpha   90.00
_cell.angle_beta   90.00
_cell.angle_gamma   90.00
#
_symmetry.space_group_name_H-M   'P 1'
#
loop_
_entity.id
_entity.type
_entity.pdbx_description
1 polymer ?
#
loop_
_entity_poly.entity_id
_entity_poly.type
_entity_poly.pdbx_seq_one_letter_code
_entity_poly.pdbx_strand_id
1 'polypeptide(L)'
;ESTRTKISAAIDTLGYIANKAPDLLSNAKSYSIGVLVPSLTNHVFAQVIKGIEDVTGPAGYQTMLAHYGYNPEIEEKRVEYLLSYHVDGLILSETTHTDRTLKMIKTSGVPAIEIMDTHHPPMQQAIGFDNVKAAFDMTTALLNKGYRNIVYIGARLDVRTRLKFQGYSDAMLAKGFTPKSVMTDQASSYSLGAELLQKARTDYPNTDCLFCTNDDLAIGAIFECQRNNILVPSQMGVVGFHGHDIGQAMVP
;
A
#
# COMPACT_ATOMS: atom_id res chain seq x y z
N GLU A 1 52.63 9.20 -4.71
CA GLU A 1 51.22 8.79 -4.86
C GLU A 1 51.05 7.33 -4.42
N SER A 2 50.02 7.06 -3.57
CA SER A 2 49.76 5.70 -3.12
C SER A 2 49.25 4.83 -4.30
N THR A 3 49.50 3.51 -4.26
CA THR A 3 48.99 2.56 -5.26
C THR A 3 47.45 2.66 -5.38
N ARG A 4 46.77 2.90 -4.27
CA ARG A 4 45.31 3.11 -4.21
C ARG A 4 44.86 4.32 -5.04
N THR A 5 45.58 5.45 -4.96
CA THR A 5 45.28 6.66 -5.74
C THR A 5 45.39 6.42 -7.22
N LYS A 6 46.46 5.69 -7.65
CA LYS A 6 46.68 5.35 -9.07
C LYS A 6 45.59 4.41 -9.61
N ILE A 7 45.16 3.41 -8.81
CA ILE A 7 44.09 2.49 -9.19
C ILE A 7 42.75 3.25 -9.29
N SER A 8 42.43 4.12 -8.34
CA SER A 8 41.20 4.94 -8.38
C SER A 8 41.17 5.83 -9.62
N ALA A 9 42.28 6.52 -9.93
CA ALA A 9 42.36 7.35 -11.11
C ALA A 9 42.22 6.55 -12.43
N ALA A 10 42.76 5.34 -12.47
CA ALA A 10 42.60 4.45 -13.63
C ALA A 10 41.15 3.96 -13.79
N ILE A 11 40.48 3.61 -12.68
CA ILE A 11 39.04 3.24 -12.64
C ILE A 11 38.20 4.38 -13.20
N ASP A 12 38.43 5.62 -12.70
CA ASP A 12 37.70 6.80 -13.16
C ASP A 12 37.92 7.10 -14.63
N THR A 13 39.17 7.01 -15.07
CA THR A 13 39.55 7.27 -16.49
C THR A 13 38.95 6.25 -17.46
N LEU A 14 38.89 4.99 -17.04
CA LEU A 14 38.41 3.89 -17.88
C LEU A 14 36.88 3.72 -17.77
N GLY A 15 36.19 4.39 -16.84
CA GLY A 15 34.80 4.13 -16.54
C GLY A 15 34.54 2.69 -16.06
N TYR A 16 35.56 2.05 -15.44
CA TYR A 16 35.48 0.66 -15.04
C TYR A 16 34.51 0.48 -13.84
N ILE A 17 33.56 -0.43 -14.00
CA ILE A 17 32.64 -0.85 -12.91
C ILE A 17 33.08 -2.23 -12.43
N ALA A 18 33.51 -2.30 -11.18
CA ALA A 18 33.91 -3.57 -10.58
C ALA A 18 32.71 -4.55 -10.48
N ASN A 19 32.95 -5.80 -10.86
CA ASN A 19 31.95 -6.85 -10.67
C ASN A 19 31.80 -7.15 -9.17
N LYS A 20 30.58 -7.06 -8.64
CA LYS A 20 30.27 -7.34 -7.23
C LYS A 20 30.13 -8.83 -6.91
N ALA A 21 30.06 -9.72 -7.91
CA ALA A 21 29.89 -11.15 -7.68
C ALA A 21 30.99 -11.80 -6.80
N PRO A 22 32.28 -11.43 -6.94
CA PRO A 22 33.33 -11.95 -6.04
C PRO A 22 33.13 -11.52 -4.59
N ASP A 23 32.71 -10.26 -4.34
CA ASP A 23 32.44 -9.75 -2.99
C ASP A 23 31.26 -10.48 -2.37
N LEU A 24 30.22 -10.75 -3.15
CA LEU A 24 29.04 -11.50 -2.75
C LEU A 24 29.39 -12.93 -2.31
N LEU A 25 30.27 -13.59 -3.05
CA LEU A 25 30.76 -14.94 -2.73
C LEU A 25 31.65 -14.97 -1.47
N SER A 26 32.44 -13.92 -1.24
CA SER A 26 33.39 -13.89 -0.12
C SER A 26 32.76 -13.35 1.17
N ASN A 27 31.85 -12.39 1.10
CA ASN A 27 31.31 -11.67 2.25
C ASN A 27 29.85 -12.05 2.58
N ALA A 28 29.18 -12.84 1.73
CA ALA A 28 27.77 -13.24 1.82
C ALA A 28 26.81 -12.03 2.00
N LYS A 29 27.21 -10.85 1.48
CA LYS A 29 26.40 -9.61 1.52
C LYS A 29 26.28 -8.99 0.14
N SER A 30 25.05 -8.71 -0.27
CA SER A 30 24.75 -8.04 -1.54
C SER A 30 24.59 -6.54 -1.41
N TYR A 31 24.38 -6.04 -0.19
CA TYR A 31 23.94 -4.67 0.09
C TYR A 31 22.67 -4.32 -0.69
N SER A 32 21.74 -5.26 -0.78
CA SER A 32 20.48 -5.11 -1.48
C SER A 32 19.31 -5.53 -0.61
N ILE A 33 18.25 -4.72 -0.61
CA ILE A 33 16.97 -5.02 0.05
C ILE A 33 15.93 -5.28 -1.02
N GLY A 34 15.30 -6.44 -0.96
CA GLY A 34 14.16 -6.76 -1.83
C GLY A 34 12.88 -6.11 -1.30
N VAL A 35 12.23 -5.30 -2.13
CA VAL A 35 10.97 -4.64 -1.78
C VAL A 35 9.89 -5.10 -2.75
N LEU A 36 8.86 -5.76 -2.23
CA LEU A 36 7.73 -6.23 -3.00
C LEU A 36 6.54 -5.29 -2.82
N VAL A 37 6.02 -4.77 -3.94
CA VAL A 37 4.82 -3.93 -3.97
C VAL A 37 3.76 -4.51 -4.89
N PRO A 38 2.47 -4.40 -4.54
CA PRO A 38 1.40 -4.97 -5.36
C PRO A 38 1.01 -4.06 -6.52
N SER A 39 1.41 -2.78 -6.50
CA SER A 39 1.05 -1.82 -7.53
C SER A 39 2.14 -0.77 -7.72
N LEU A 40 2.45 -0.45 -8.97
CA LEU A 40 3.33 0.66 -9.34
C LEU A 40 2.56 1.96 -9.62
N THR A 41 1.25 1.87 -9.78
CA THR A 41 0.37 3.01 -10.10
C THR A 41 -0.37 3.57 -8.89
N ASN A 42 -0.41 2.83 -7.78
CA ASN A 42 -1.00 3.33 -6.54
C ASN A 42 0.02 4.21 -5.79
N HIS A 43 -0.28 5.49 -5.66
CA HIS A 43 0.62 6.51 -5.10
C HIS A 43 1.14 6.22 -3.70
N VAL A 44 0.42 5.43 -2.88
CA VAL A 44 0.88 5.07 -1.54
C VAL A 44 2.23 4.34 -1.57
N PHE A 45 2.44 3.47 -2.57
CA PHE A 45 3.69 2.70 -2.66
C PHE A 45 4.89 3.54 -3.11
N ALA A 46 4.67 4.61 -3.86
CA ALA A 46 5.76 5.55 -4.20
C ALA A 46 6.32 6.23 -2.94
N GLN A 47 5.46 6.66 -2.01
CA GLN A 47 5.88 7.24 -0.73
C GLN A 47 6.55 6.21 0.18
N VAL A 48 6.04 4.98 0.21
CA VAL A 48 6.65 3.86 0.97
C VAL A 48 8.06 3.57 0.45
N ILE A 49 8.23 3.42 -0.87
CA ILE A 49 9.54 3.18 -1.48
C ILE A 49 10.51 4.32 -1.16
N LYS A 50 10.04 5.58 -1.32
CA LYS A 50 10.86 6.74 -0.96
C LYS A 50 11.31 6.68 0.50
N GLY A 51 10.40 6.40 1.45
CA GLY A 51 10.75 6.28 2.86
C GLY A 51 11.75 5.15 3.16
N ILE A 52 11.67 4.04 2.42
CA ILE A 52 12.65 2.94 2.51
C ILE A 52 14.01 3.43 2.01
N GLU A 53 14.08 4.06 0.84
CA GLU A 53 15.33 4.54 0.25
C GLU A 53 16.00 5.66 1.03
N ASP A 54 15.23 6.54 1.67
CA ASP A 54 15.74 7.60 2.55
C ASP A 54 16.55 7.03 3.74
N VAL A 55 16.29 5.78 4.14
CA VAL A 55 17.00 5.08 5.22
C VAL A 55 18.07 4.13 4.69
N THR A 56 17.74 3.33 3.67
CA THR A 56 18.63 2.28 3.17
C THR A 56 19.78 2.85 2.34
N GLY A 57 19.53 3.89 1.56
CA GLY A 57 20.55 4.53 0.70
C GLY A 57 21.75 5.05 1.48
N PRO A 58 21.58 5.91 2.52
CA PRO A 58 22.69 6.35 3.38
C PRO A 58 23.41 5.22 4.09
N ALA A 59 22.74 4.08 4.33
CA ALA A 59 23.36 2.88 4.91
C ALA A 59 24.10 2.01 3.85
N GLY A 60 24.15 2.44 2.60
CA GLY A 60 24.86 1.75 1.51
C GLY A 60 24.07 0.62 0.85
N TYR A 61 22.78 0.47 1.14
CA TYR A 61 21.92 -0.53 0.52
C TYR A 61 21.24 0.00 -0.73
N GLN A 62 21.01 -0.89 -1.69
CA GLN A 62 20.23 -0.65 -2.89
C GLN A 62 18.85 -1.32 -2.77
N THR A 63 17.81 -0.67 -3.27
CA THR A 63 16.47 -1.24 -3.34
C THR A 63 16.32 -2.08 -4.60
N MET A 64 15.98 -3.36 -4.46
CA MET A 64 15.53 -4.23 -5.54
C MET A 64 14.02 -4.33 -5.53
N LEU A 65 13.37 -3.51 -6.37
CA LEU A 65 11.91 -3.45 -6.44
C LEU A 65 11.34 -4.58 -7.29
N ALA A 66 10.34 -5.28 -6.74
CA ALA A 66 9.57 -6.29 -7.46
C ALA A 66 8.06 -6.01 -7.37
N HIS A 67 7.36 -6.15 -8.49
CA HIS A 67 5.92 -5.96 -8.60
C HIS A 67 5.21 -7.31 -8.78
N TYR A 68 4.09 -7.53 -8.06
CA TYR A 68 3.35 -8.80 -8.08
C TYR A 68 1.84 -8.69 -8.37
N GLY A 69 1.27 -7.48 -8.51
CA GLY A 69 -0.09 -7.28 -8.99
C GLY A 69 -1.20 -7.84 -8.08
N TYR A 70 -1.00 -7.90 -6.76
CA TYR A 70 -1.92 -8.54 -5.79
C TYR A 70 -2.15 -10.04 -6.03
N ASN A 71 -1.25 -10.71 -6.75
CA ASN A 71 -1.33 -12.13 -7.05
C ASN A 71 -0.31 -12.92 -6.22
N PRO A 72 -0.75 -13.85 -5.34
CA PRO A 72 0.15 -14.60 -4.45
C PRO A 72 1.15 -15.50 -5.19
N GLU A 73 0.76 -16.07 -6.35
CA GLU A 73 1.65 -16.93 -7.14
C GLU A 73 2.74 -16.09 -7.85
N ILE A 74 2.43 -14.83 -8.19
CA ILE A 74 3.43 -13.91 -8.73
C ILE A 74 4.34 -13.42 -7.62
N GLU A 75 3.80 -13.12 -6.42
CA GLU A 75 4.61 -12.80 -5.25
C GLU A 75 5.63 -13.89 -4.95
N GLU A 76 5.19 -15.14 -4.91
CA GLU A 76 6.05 -16.32 -4.70
C GLU A 76 7.23 -16.35 -5.67
N LYS A 77 6.97 -16.17 -6.98
CA LYS A 77 8.02 -16.11 -8.00
C LYS A 77 8.96 -14.91 -7.80
N ARG A 78 8.45 -13.77 -7.35
CA ARG A 78 9.29 -12.58 -7.08
C ARG A 78 10.15 -12.77 -5.85
N VAL A 79 9.63 -13.40 -4.79
CA VAL A 79 10.42 -13.76 -3.61
C VAL A 79 11.52 -14.74 -3.99
N GLU A 80 11.21 -15.81 -4.74
CA GLU A 80 12.21 -16.76 -5.26
C GLU A 80 13.33 -16.04 -6.05
N TYR A 81 12.94 -15.12 -6.93
CA TYR A 81 13.89 -14.33 -7.71
C TYR A 81 14.79 -13.48 -6.81
N LEU A 82 14.24 -12.70 -5.89
CA LEU A 82 15.01 -11.85 -4.98
C LEU A 82 15.97 -12.66 -4.11
N LEU A 83 15.51 -13.79 -3.55
CA LEU A 83 16.35 -14.69 -2.77
C LEU A 83 17.49 -15.29 -3.61
N SER A 84 17.25 -15.58 -4.89
CA SER A 84 18.31 -16.08 -5.80
C SER A 84 19.39 -15.03 -6.11
N TYR A 85 19.07 -13.74 -5.96
CA TYR A 85 20.02 -12.63 -6.04
C TYR A 85 20.64 -12.27 -4.68
N HIS A 86 20.43 -13.11 -3.65
CA HIS A 86 21.03 -12.97 -2.33
C HIS A 86 20.74 -11.62 -1.67
N VAL A 87 19.49 -11.12 -1.75
CA VAL A 87 19.11 -9.91 -0.99
C VAL A 87 19.36 -10.12 0.51
N ASP A 88 19.81 -9.08 1.20
CA ASP A 88 20.14 -9.12 2.63
C ASP A 88 18.89 -8.95 3.52
N GLY A 89 17.75 -8.57 2.94
CA GLY A 89 16.47 -8.42 3.62
C GLY A 89 15.31 -8.34 2.63
N LEU A 90 14.10 -8.63 3.11
CA LEU A 90 12.86 -8.52 2.35
C LEU A 90 11.88 -7.59 3.05
N ILE A 91 11.22 -6.73 2.28
CA ILE A 91 10.10 -5.91 2.70
C ILE A 91 8.89 -6.32 1.85
N LEU A 92 7.85 -6.87 2.51
CA LEU A 92 6.67 -7.43 1.88
C LEU A 92 5.46 -6.57 2.21
N SER A 93 4.66 -6.21 1.22
CA SER A 93 3.48 -5.37 1.43
C SER A 93 2.17 -6.15 1.64
N GLU A 94 2.24 -7.47 1.76
CA GLU A 94 1.14 -8.34 2.17
C GLU A 94 1.42 -9.00 3.52
N THR A 95 0.37 -9.53 4.13
CA THR A 95 0.41 -10.29 5.39
C THR A 95 -0.10 -11.73 5.21
N THR A 96 -0.49 -12.09 4.00
CA THR A 96 -0.89 -13.46 3.62
C THR A 96 -0.04 -13.92 2.45
N HIS A 97 0.65 -15.02 2.65
CA HIS A 97 1.62 -15.57 1.70
C HIS A 97 1.30 -17.04 1.40
N THR A 98 1.79 -17.57 0.27
CA THR A 98 1.72 -19.01 0.02
C THR A 98 2.62 -19.78 0.98
N ASP A 99 2.28 -21.04 1.24
CA ASP A 99 3.13 -21.92 2.07
C ASP A 99 4.56 -22.03 1.53
N ARG A 100 4.71 -21.98 0.20
CA ARG A 100 6.02 -22.01 -0.45
C ARG A 100 6.80 -20.73 -0.22
N THR A 101 6.17 -19.56 -0.27
CA THR A 101 6.80 -18.27 0.08
C THR A 101 7.30 -18.30 1.52
N LEU A 102 6.46 -18.69 2.47
CA LEU A 102 6.84 -18.81 3.88
C LEU A 102 8.03 -19.78 4.08
N LYS A 103 8.00 -20.93 3.39
CA LYS A 103 9.09 -21.92 3.46
C LYS A 103 10.38 -21.37 2.86
N MET A 104 10.34 -20.68 1.72
CA MET A 104 11.54 -20.11 1.10
C MET A 104 12.20 -19.07 2.01
N ILE A 105 11.42 -18.13 2.56
CA ILE A 105 11.95 -17.10 3.46
C ILE A 105 12.54 -17.72 4.71
N LYS A 106 11.84 -18.67 5.33
CA LYS A 106 12.34 -19.39 6.51
C LYS A 106 13.64 -20.15 6.21
N THR A 107 13.74 -20.82 5.07
CA THR A 107 14.91 -21.64 4.69
C THR A 107 16.11 -20.78 4.33
N SER A 108 15.88 -19.61 3.70
CA SER A 108 16.97 -18.70 3.34
C SER A 108 17.62 -18.03 4.56
N GLY A 109 16.90 -17.92 5.68
CA GLY A 109 17.35 -17.18 6.86
C GLY A 109 17.42 -15.66 6.66
N VAL A 110 16.94 -15.14 5.53
CA VAL A 110 16.89 -13.70 5.23
C VAL A 110 15.82 -13.04 6.12
N PRO A 111 16.13 -11.96 6.83
CA PRO A 111 15.13 -11.23 7.60
C PRO A 111 14.05 -10.64 6.68
N ALA A 112 12.80 -10.75 7.10
CA ALA A 112 11.65 -10.23 6.36
C ALA A 112 10.74 -9.40 7.26
N ILE A 113 10.24 -8.28 6.72
CA ILE A 113 9.29 -7.38 7.38
C ILE A 113 8.06 -7.26 6.51
N GLU A 114 6.89 -7.51 7.09
CA GLU A 114 5.60 -7.22 6.50
C GLU A 114 5.22 -5.77 6.79
N ILE A 115 4.65 -5.07 5.80
CA ILE A 115 4.28 -3.66 5.97
C ILE A 115 2.80 -3.41 5.67
N MET A 116 2.27 -2.27 6.13
CA MET A 116 0.93 -1.72 5.86
C MET A 116 -0.20 -2.30 6.71
N ASP A 117 -0.02 -3.38 7.44
CA ASP A 117 -1.03 -3.93 8.33
C ASP A 117 -0.39 -4.59 9.55
N THR A 118 -1.08 -4.52 10.70
CA THR A 118 -0.67 -5.16 11.96
C THR A 118 -1.79 -5.95 12.61
N HIS A 119 -2.90 -6.17 11.89
CA HIS A 119 -4.07 -6.84 12.43
C HIS A 119 -3.83 -8.34 12.67
N HIS A 120 -3.06 -8.98 11.81
CA HIS A 120 -2.71 -10.40 11.92
C HIS A 120 -1.30 -10.58 12.50
N PRO A 121 -1.02 -11.70 13.18
CA PRO A 121 0.33 -12.04 13.61
C PRO A 121 1.27 -12.11 12.39
N PRO A 122 2.40 -11.39 12.41
CA PRO A 122 3.33 -11.40 11.28
C PRO A 122 4.14 -12.70 11.21
N MET A 123 4.67 -12.99 10.03
CA MET A 123 5.61 -14.12 9.83
C MET A 123 6.88 -13.96 10.69
N GLN A 124 7.46 -12.77 10.75
CA GLN A 124 8.60 -12.40 11.60
C GLN A 124 8.32 -11.07 12.31
N GLN A 125 8.18 -9.98 11.57
CA GLN A 125 7.90 -8.63 12.07
C GLN A 125 6.92 -7.94 11.14
N ALA A 126 6.09 -7.02 11.69
CA ALA A 126 5.24 -6.15 10.91
C ALA A 126 5.40 -4.69 11.32
N ILE A 127 5.30 -3.79 10.35
CA ILE A 127 5.25 -2.35 10.55
C ILE A 127 4.03 -1.81 9.80
N GLY A 128 3.11 -1.20 10.51
CA GLY A 128 1.88 -0.68 9.91
C GLY A 128 0.92 -0.17 10.96
N PHE A 129 -0.34 -0.26 10.64
CA PHE A 129 -1.44 0.08 11.55
C PHE A 129 -2.57 -0.95 11.43
N ASP A 130 -3.41 -1.01 12.43
CA ASP A 130 -4.61 -1.86 12.42
C ASP A 130 -5.67 -1.24 11.51
N ASN A 131 -5.87 -1.82 10.33
CA ASN A 131 -6.84 -1.35 9.34
C ASN A 131 -8.29 -1.45 9.83
N VAL A 132 -8.62 -2.44 10.67
CA VAL A 132 -9.96 -2.58 11.27
C VAL A 132 -10.20 -1.43 12.24
N LYS A 133 -9.27 -1.21 13.18
CA LYS A 133 -9.36 -0.14 14.15
C LYS A 133 -9.42 1.24 13.50
N ALA A 134 -8.57 1.50 12.50
CA ALA A 134 -8.54 2.78 11.81
C ALA A 134 -9.88 3.09 11.10
N ALA A 135 -10.47 2.09 10.45
CA ALA A 135 -11.78 2.25 9.80
C ALA A 135 -12.92 2.37 10.81
N PHE A 136 -12.86 1.65 11.93
CA PHE A 136 -13.81 1.78 13.02
C PHE A 136 -13.80 3.19 13.63
N ASP A 137 -12.61 3.71 13.93
CA ASP A 137 -12.44 5.04 14.52
C ASP A 137 -12.94 6.14 13.56
N MET A 138 -12.59 6.03 12.26
CA MET A 138 -13.05 6.98 11.24
C MET A 138 -14.56 6.95 11.10
N THR A 139 -15.17 5.77 11.00
CA THR A 139 -16.64 5.65 10.88
C THR A 139 -17.34 6.21 12.12
N THR A 140 -16.79 5.95 13.30
CA THR A 140 -17.31 6.51 14.57
C THR A 140 -17.22 8.04 14.56
N ALA A 141 -16.13 8.62 14.05
CA ALA A 141 -15.99 10.06 13.92
C ALA A 141 -17.04 10.66 12.96
N LEU A 142 -17.31 10.00 11.83
CA LEU A 142 -18.36 10.43 10.89
C LEU A 142 -19.75 10.37 11.52
N LEU A 143 -20.07 9.30 12.24
CA LEU A 143 -21.36 9.18 12.96
C LEU A 143 -21.51 10.27 14.04
N ASN A 144 -20.42 10.60 14.74
CA ASN A 144 -20.42 11.69 15.74
C ASN A 144 -20.58 13.07 15.10
N LYS A 145 -20.14 13.26 13.84
CA LYS A 145 -20.39 14.48 13.04
C LYS A 145 -21.84 14.60 12.52
N GLY A 146 -22.64 13.55 12.66
CA GLY A 146 -24.05 13.59 12.28
C GLY A 146 -24.39 12.83 10.99
N TYR A 147 -23.43 12.27 10.27
CA TYR A 147 -23.72 11.39 9.14
C TYR A 147 -24.45 10.12 9.59
N ARG A 148 -25.40 9.63 8.79
CA ARG A 148 -26.24 8.47 9.14
C ARG A 148 -26.33 7.43 8.02
N ASN A 149 -26.19 7.86 6.78
CA ASN A 149 -26.27 7.04 5.60
C ASN A 149 -24.90 6.93 4.91
N ILE A 150 -23.91 6.44 5.68
CA ILE A 150 -22.56 6.26 5.21
C ILE A 150 -22.52 5.02 4.32
N VAL A 151 -21.95 5.12 3.12
CA VAL A 151 -21.74 3.99 2.21
C VAL A 151 -20.25 3.76 2.08
N TYR A 152 -19.79 2.53 2.34
CA TYR A 152 -18.42 2.12 2.12
C TYR A 152 -18.16 1.85 0.64
N ILE A 153 -17.11 2.45 0.09
CA ILE A 153 -16.68 2.28 -1.30
C ILE A 153 -15.36 1.53 -1.32
N GLY A 154 -15.39 0.30 -1.86
CA GLY A 154 -14.23 -0.59 -1.92
C GLY A 154 -13.85 -0.99 -3.34
N ALA A 155 -12.54 -1.06 -3.60
CA ALA A 155 -11.97 -1.55 -4.84
C ALA A 155 -10.92 -2.63 -4.56
N ARG A 156 -10.58 -3.45 -5.55
CA ARG A 156 -9.59 -4.56 -5.52
C ARG A 156 -9.95 -5.75 -4.63
N LEU A 157 -10.80 -5.61 -3.64
CA LEU A 157 -11.19 -6.64 -2.67
C LEU A 157 -10.01 -7.37 -1.99
N ASP A 158 -8.87 -6.68 -1.89
CA ASP A 158 -7.69 -7.18 -1.17
C ASP A 158 -7.95 -7.27 0.35
N VAL A 159 -6.99 -7.84 1.07
CA VAL A 159 -7.09 -8.04 2.53
C VAL A 159 -7.36 -6.72 3.24
N ARG A 160 -6.65 -5.64 2.92
CA ARG A 160 -6.81 -4.33 3.57
C ARG A 160 -8.16 -3.70 3.29
N THR A 161 -8.70 -3.84 2.08
CA THR A 161 -10.06 -3.39 1.74
C THR A 161 -11.10 -4.10 2.60
N ARG A 162 -10.95 -5.42 2.81
CA ARG A 162 -11.87 -6.23 3.65
C ARG A 162 -11.75 -5.87 5.13
N LEU A 163 -10.54 -5.68 5.65
CA LEU A 163 -10.31 -5.25 7.03
C LEU A 163 -10.92 -3.88 7.31
N LYS A 164 -10.76 -2.92 6.41
CA LYS A 164 -11.40 -1.60 6.52
C LYS A 164 -12.92 -1.70 6.48
N PHE A 165 -13.46 -2.54 5.59
CA PHE A 165 -14.90 -2.80 5.55
C PHE A 165 -15.42 -3.42 6.84
N GLN A 166 -14.68 -4.33 7.46
CA GLN A 166 -15.02 -4.89 8.77
C GLN A 166 -15.11 -3.79 9.82
N GLY A 167 -14.07 -2.96 9.97
CA GLY A 167 -14.06 -1.88 10.94
C GLY A 167 -15.20 -0.87 10.74
N TYR A 168 -15.48 -0.50 9.46
CA TYR A 168 -16.63 0.30 9.11
C TYR A 168 -17.96 -0.37 9.56
N SER A 169 -18.12 -1.65 9.23
CA SER A 169 -19.35 -2.39 9.55
C SER A 169 -19.57 -2.50 11.04
N ASP A 170 -18.51 -2.81 11.79
CA ASP A 170 -18.57 -2.93 13.25
C ASP A 170 -18.99 -1.60 13.91
N ALA A 171 -18.46 -0.48 13.43
CA ALA A 171 -18.83 0.85 13.93
C ALA A 171 -20.29 1.22 13.61
N MET A 172 -20.76 0.90 12.40
CA MET A 172 -22.17 1.11 12.02
C MET A 172 -23.10 0.29 12.91
N LEU A 173 -22.82 -1.01 13.05
CA LEU A 173 -23.62 -1.93 13.88
C LEU A 173 -23.62 -1.52 15.35
N ALA A 174 -22.48 -1.11 15.90
CA ALA A 174 -22.38 -0.63 17.29
C ALA A 174 -23.27 0.59 17.59
N LYS A 175 -23.66 1.35 16.57
CA LYS A 175 -24.57 2.49 16.66
C LYS A 175 -26.00 2.19 16.16
N GLY A 176 -26.31 0.92 15.86
CA GLY A 176 -27.64 0.48 15.41
C GLY A 176 -27.94 0.79 13.93
N PHE A 177 -26.94 1.08 13.12
CA PHE A 177 -27.10 1.32 11.68
C PHE A 177 -26.73 0.06 10.88
N THR A 178 -27.44 -0.15 9.76
CA THR A 178 -27.10 -1.23 8.82
C THR A 178 -25.95 -0.79 7.91
N PRO A 179 -24.83 -1.54 7.85
CA PRO A 179 -23.73 -1.25 6.92
C PRO A 179 -24.20 -1.34 5.47
N LYS A 180 -23.77 -0.39 4.65
CA LYS A 180 -24.06 -0.30 3.22
C LYS A 180 -22.73 -0.22 2.45
N SER A 181 -22.61 -0.92 1.34
CA SER A 181 -21.36 -0.89 0.57
C SER A 181 -21.58 -1.04 -0.93
N VAL A 182 -20.67 -0.45 -1.68
CA VAL A 182 -20.49 -0.70 -3.12
C VAL A 182 -19.04 -1.12 -3.30
N MET A 183 -18.83 -2.36 -3.72
CA MET A 183 -17.48 -2.94 -3.84
C MET A 183 -17.29 -3.59 -5.21
N THR A 184 -16.05 -3.58 -5.69
CA THR A 184 -15.63 -4.18 -6.95
C THR A 184 -14.21 -4.73 -6.84
N ASP A 185 -13.88 -5.72 -7.68
CA ASP A 185 -12.52 -6.28 -7.83
C ASP A 185 -11.61 -5.44 -8.74
N GLN A 186 -12.16 -4.43 -9.42
CA GLN A 186 -11.39 -3.54 -10.29
C GLN A 186 -10.30 -2.78 -9.53
N ALA A 187 -9.23 -2.42 -10.23
CA ALA A 187 -8.18 -1.57 -9.70
C ALA A 187 -8.69 -0.16 -9.39
N SER A 188 -8.28 0.41 -8.26
CA SER A 188 -8.63 1.77 -7.88
C SER A 188 -8.16 2.79 -8.93
N SER A 189 -9.03 3.74 -9.24
CA SER A 189 -8.73 4.91 -10.07
C SER A 189 -9.71 6.04 -9.77
N TYR A 190 -9.39 7.26 -10.20
CA TYR A 190 -10.31 8.40 -10.10
C TYR A 190 -11.60 8.15 -10.89
N SER A 191 -11.51 7.58 -12.09
CA SER A 191 -12.69 7.25 -12.90
C SER A 191 -13.59 6.25 -12.20
N LEU A 192 -13.02 5.20 -11.63
CA LEU A 192 -13.77 4.21 -10.85
C LEU A 192 -14.45 4.86 -9.62
N GLY A 193 -13.79 5.80 -8.95
CA GLY A 193 -14.39 6.54 -7.82
C GLY A 193 -15.66 7.30 -8.22
N ALA A 194 -15.64 7.91 -9.41
CA ALA A 194 -16.81 8.58 -9.98
C ALA A 194 -17.97 7.60 -10.27
N GLU A 195 -17.65 6.46 -10.90
CA GLU A 195 -18.64 5.41 -11.20
C GLU A 195 -19.26 4.81 -9.92
N LEU A 196 -18.45 4.56 -8.91
CA LEU A 196 -18.91 3.98 -7.65
C LEU A 196 -19.77 4.96 -6.84
N LEU A 197 -19.51 6.29 -6.91
CA LEU A 197 -20.42 7.29 -6.36
C LEU A 197 -21.80 7.22 -7.03
N GLN A 198 -21.86 7.18 -8.36
CA GLN A 198 -23.14 7.10 -9.08
C GLN A 198 -23.91 5.83 -8.68
N LYS A 199 -23.20 4.69 -8.61
CA LYS A 199 -23.78 3.43 -8.15
C LYS A 199 -24.27 3.52 -6.70
N ALA A 200 -23.49 4.10 -5.80
CA ALA A 200 -23.90 4.28 -4.39
C ALA A 200 -25.16 5.12 -4.29
N ARG A 201 -25.31 6.18 -5.06
CA ARG A 201 -26.51 7.03 -5.07
C ARG A 201 -27.72 6.32 -5.68
N THR A 202 -27.51 5.43 -6.64
CA THR A 202 -28.59 4.61 -7.23
C THR A 202 -29.07 3.54 -6.25
N ASP A 203 -28.14 2.78 -5.67
CA ASP A 203 -28.44 1.68 -4.77
C ASP A 203 -28.93 2.18 -3.39
N TYR A 204 -28.44 3.35 -2.97
CA TYR A 204 -28.73 3.98 -1.67
C TYR A 204 -29.03 5.47 -1.82
N PRO A 205 -30.23 5.86 -2.26
CA PRO A 205 -30.58 7.26 -2.61
C PRO A 205 -30.39 8.27 -1.47
N ASN A 206 -30.46 7.81 -0.23
CA ASN A 206 -30.31 8.66 0.95
C ASN A 206 -28.86 8.78 1.44
N THR A 207 -27.86 8.39 0.63
CA THR A 207 -26.45 8.48 1.01
C THR A 207 -26.07 9.91 1.33
N ASP A 208 -25.51 10.13 2.53
CA ASP A 208 -25.04 11.43 3.02
C ASP A 208 -23.50 11.49 3.16
N CYS A 209 -22.83 10.32 3.11
CA CYS A 209 -21.37 10.23 3.19
C CYS A 209 -20.85 8.99 2.47
N LEU A 210 -19.67 9.13 1.83
CA LEU A 210 -18.89 8.02 1.29
C LEU A 210 -17.66 7.81 2.16
N PHE A 211 -17.41 6.58 2.55
CA PHE A 211 -16.12 6.15 3.11
C PHE A 211 -15.38 5.31 2.07
N CYS A 212 -14.42 5.90 1.39
CA CYS A 212 -13.64 5.25 0.34
C CYS A 212 -12.43 4.52 0.91
N THR A 213 -12.14 3.31 0.41
CA THR A 213 -11.01 2.49 0.89
C THR A 213 -9.65 3.15 0.65
N ASN A 214 -9.57 4.12 -0.27
CA ASN A 214 -8.38 4.92 -0.57
C ASN A 214 -8.73 6.28 -1.18
N ASP A 215 -7.72 7.14 -1.29
CA ASP A 215 -7.89 8.51 -1.78
C ASP A 215 -8.20 8.58 -3.28
N ASP A 216 -7.71 7.64 -4.11
CA ASP A 216 -8.03 7.65 -5.54
C ASP A 216 -9.55 7.59 -5.78
N LEU A 217 -10.24 6.72 -5.03
CA LEU A 217 -11.70 6.62 -5.10
C LEU A 217 -12.39 7.87 -4.54
N ALA A 218 -11.87 8.39 -3.42
CA ALA A 218 -12.44 9.59 -2.78
C ALA A 218 -12.33 10.81 -3.69
N ILE A 219 -11.16 11.04 -4.29
CA ILE A 219 -10.91 12.15 -5.22
C ILE A 219 -11.81 12.02 -6.45
N GLY A 220 -11.92 10.80 -7.01
CA GLY A 220 -12.82 10.54 -8.13
C GLY A 220 -14.28 10.83 -7.79
N ALA A 221 -14.72 10.45 -6.59
CA ALA A 221 -16.07 10.77 -6.10
C ALA A 221 -16.27 12.28 -5.93
N ILE A 222 -15.27 13.02 -5.42
CA ILE A 222 -15.35 14.50 -5.29
C ILE A 222 -15.46 15.14 -6.68
N PHE A 223 -14.66 14.73 -7.67
CA PHE A 223 -14.79 15.24 -9.03
C PHE A 223 -16.18 14.98 -9.64
N GLU A 224 -16.76 13.84 -9.34
CA GLU A 224 -18.12 13.52 -9.80
C GLU A 224 -19.18 14.34 -9.07
N CYS A 225 -18.99 14.59 -7.76
CA CYS A 225 -19.84 15.53 -7.02
C CYS A 225 -19.80 16.92 -7.67
N GLN A 226 -18.63 17.43 -8.02
CA GLN A 226 -18.47 18.72 -8.69
C GLN A 226 -19.17 18.76 -10.05
N ARG A 227 -19.06 17.69 -10.87
CA ARG A 227 -19.75 17.61 -12.18
C ARG A 227 -21.28 17.65 -12.03
N ASN A 228 -21.80 17.12 -10.93
CA ASN A 228 -23.24 17.05 -10.66
C ASN A 228 -23.74 18.19 -9.74
N ASN A 229 -22.92 19.20 -9.44
CA ASN A 229 -23.22 20.31 -8.53
C ASN A 229 -23.65 19.84 -7.13
N ILE A 230 -23.08 18.74 -6.64
CA ILE A 230 -23.29 18.24 -5.28
C ILE A 230 -22.25 18.89 -4.39
N LEU A 231 -22.69 19.60 -3.37
CA LEU A 231 -21.80 20.32 -2.47
C LEU A 231 -21.14 19.36 -1.45
N VAL A 232 -19.81 19.33 -1.46
CA VAL A 232 -19.01 18.60 -0.47
C VAL A 232 -18.48 19.64 0.53
N PRO A 233 -18.60 19.43 1.85
CA PRO A 233 -19.21 18.29 2.53
C PRO A 233 -20.69 18.46 2.88
N SER A 234 -21.34 19.59 2.52
CA SER A 234 -22.65 19.95 3.03
C SER A 234 -23.80 19.07 2.55
N GLN A 235 -23.73 18.52 1.35
CA GLN A 235 -24.71 17.57 0.80
C GLN A 235 -24.18 16.14 0.74
N MET A 236 -22.86 15.98 0.63
CA MET A 236 -22.19 14.69 0.55
C MET A 236 -20.84 14.75 1.25
N GLY A 237 -20.68 14.05 2.38
CA GLY A 237 -19.38 13.83 2.97
C GLY A 237 -18.57 12.85 2.13
N VAL A 238 -17.27 13.09 1.95
CA VAL A 238 -16.39 12.13 1.29
C VAL A 238 -15.12 11.98 2.13
N VAL A 239 -14.77 10.74 2.44
CA VAL A 239 -13.58 10.41 3.21
C VAL A 239 -12.76 9.40 2.43
N GLY A 240 -11.46 9.65 2.30
CA GLY A 240 -10.46 8.75 1.75
C GLY A 240 -9.67 8.03 2.84
N PHE A 241 -8.56 7.45 2.44
CA PHE A 241 -7.64 6.75 3.31
C PHE A 241 -6.21 6.89 2.72
N HIS A 242 -5.22 7.16 3.54
CA HIS A 242 -3.79 7.37 3.30
C HIS A 242 -3.34 8.85 3.35
N GLY A 243 -4.17 9.83 3.01
CA GLY A 243 -3.82 11.24 3.07
C GLY A 243 -2.85 11.67 1.95
N HIS A 244 -3.13 11.28 0.71
CA HIS A 244 -2.33 11.69 -0.45
C HIS A 244 -2.29 13.21 -0.59
N ASP A 245 -1.14 13.74 -1.02
CA ASP A 245 -0.91 15.18 -1.19
C ASP A 245 -1.99 15.86 -2.04
N ILE A 246 -2.40 15.25 -3.15
CA ILE A 246 -3.48 15.75 -4.00
C ILE A 246 -4.80 15.91 -3.23
N GLY A 247 -5.13 14.97 -2.33
CA GLY A 247 -6.34 15.06 -1.50
C GLY A 247 -6.28 16.20 -0.49
N GLN A 248 -5.08 16.55 -0.02
CA GLN A 248 -4.86 17.68 0.89
C GLN A 248 -4.86 19.03 0.17
N ALA A 249 -4.46 19.05 -1.11
CA ALA A 249 -4.42 20.24 -1.93
C ALA A 249 -5.79 20.58 -2.55
N MET A 250 -6.73 19.65 -2.57
CA MET A 250 -8.07 19.87 -3.12
C MET A 250 -8.91 20.79 -2.24
N VAL A 251 -9.73 21.61 -2.89
CA VAL A 251 -10.83 22.31 -2.24
C VAL A 251 -12.11 21.55 -2.60
N PRO A 252 -12.92 21.14 -1.60
CA PRO A 252 -14.20 20.47 -1.82
C PRO A 252 -15.18 21.33 -2.63
#